data_02d03b9645c1c2a9c8a1f3767f9b39da
#
_entry.id   02d03b9645c1c2a9c8a1f3767f9b39da
#
_cell.length_a   1.000
_cell.length_b   1.000
_cell.length_c   1.000
_cell.angle_alpha   90.00
_cell.angle_beta   90.00
_cell.angle_gamma   90.00
#
_symmetry.space_group_name_H-M   'P 1'
#
loop_
_entity.id
_entity.type
_entity.pdbx_description
1 polymer ?
#
loop_
_entity_poly.entity_id
_entity_poly.type
_entity_poly.pdbx_seq_one_letter_code
_entity_poly.pdbx_strand_id
1 'polypeptide(L)'
;YAALFGGAQSAHRHGRDHTSLRQDNLSVILRRVWCVDETSRAELARELGLSRSAVSTLVEPLLNAGLIEEGGAGHSTGGRKPRILRFNPEGHFILGVDLGATHVSVIAIDLNGNVKGWRVSSCDVRAQPTEALRLINSLCQSLINELQGPGRVLLGVGLAAPSPISESQATKLSPLFMPLWSDVDLATDLKLPPRCPLIVDNDANAGALAEMWWGSGRESTHIAFLKLGTGVGGGFVVHGEVFRGHSGLAGEIGHLVINPEGDPCVCGLRGCLATYVGSGALLSKARSLSTGGDTSLYPNVEALITALREGDPVARAVITEAGEHLGLAVAGLLSIMNPERILIGGALAEAGEALLHPLRDRLLSRSLWTALSTSRIQVSELGERGVALGAATLVLQSALAHPERFFRAWSDPV
;
A
#
# COMPACT_ATOMS: atom_id res chain seq x y z
N TYR A 1 -6.76 -1.03 15.52
CA TYR A 1 -5.29 -0.91 15.68
C TYR A 1 -4.69 -2.08 16.48
N ALA A 2 -5.35 -2.65 17.49
CA ALA A 2 -4.83 -3.79 18.24
C ALA A 2 -4.57 -5.03 17.34
N ALA A 3 -5.35 -5.24 16.30
CA ALA A 3 -5.19 -6.35 15.35
C ALA A 3 -3.93 -6.22 14.46
N LEU A 4 -3.45 -4.99 14.21
CA LEU A 4 -2.28 -4.72 13.37
C LEU A 4 -0.95 -5.16 14.01
N PHE A 5 -0.93 -5.39 15.33
CA PHE A 5 0.30 -5.70 16.07
C PHE A 5 0.23 -7.01 16.87
N GLY A 6 -0.83 -7.80 16.73
CA GLY A 6 -1.07 -9.03 17.48
C GLY A 6 -0.17 -10.22 17.14
N GLY A 7 0.60 -10.17 16.04
CA GLY A 7 1.42 -11.29 15.55
C GLY A 7 2.82 -11.44 16.17
N ALA A 8 3.31 -10.50 16.94
CA ALA A 8 4.72 -10.44 17.35
C ALA A 8 5.09 -11.20 18.64
N GLN A 9 4.20 -12.03 19.23
CA GLN A 9 4.45 -12.62 20.55
C GLN A 9 5.01 -14.05 20.57
N SER A 10 5.31 -14.73 19.47
CA SER A 10 5.77 -16.12 19.54
C SER A 10 6.85 -16.56 18.55
N ALA A 11 7.94 -15.81 18.42
CA ALA A 11 9.11 -16.33 17.70
C ALA A 11 10.40 -16.18 18.54
N HIS A 12 10.84 -17.31 19.09
CA HIS A 12 12.20 -17.63 19.53
C HIS A 12 12.92 -16.71 20.54
N ARG A 13 12.71 -17.01 21.83
CA ARG A 13 13.63 -16.64 22.94
C ARG A 13 14.88 -17.54 22.92
N HIS A 14 15.81 -17.35 22.01
CA HIS A 14 17.16 -17.92 22.15
C HIS A 14 18.16 -16.93 21.53
N GLY A 15 19.07 -16.38 22.33
CA GLY A 15 20.28 -15.71 21.88
C GLY A 15 20.15 -14.25 21.42
N ARG A 16 19.17 -13.46 21.90
CA ARG A 16 19.09 -12.02 21.59
C ARG A 16 20.11 -11.25 22.42
N ASP A 17 20.91 -10.41 21.77
CA ASP A 17 21.82 -9.50 22.46
C ASP A 17 21.05 -8.32 23.10
N HIS A 18 21.71 -7.59 23.99
CA HIS A 18 21.11 -6.44 24.67
C HIS A 18 20.63 -5.34 23.72
N THR A 19 21.23 -5.23 22.55
CA THR A 19 20.88 -4.23 21.52
C THR A 19 19.56 -4.56 20.87
N SER A 20 19.35 -5.83 20.48
CA SER A 20 18.10 -6.33 19.92
C SER A 20 16.93 -6.19 20.89
N LEU A 21 17.12 -6.55 22.17
CA LEU A 21 16.10 -6.37 23.21
C LEU A 21 15.73 -4.90 23.44
N ARG A 22 16.71 -4.01 23.36
CA ARG A 22 16.46 -2.57 23.48
C ARG A 22 15.64 -2.03 22.30
N GLN A 23 15.95 -2.46 21.08
CA GLN A 23 15.21 -2.08 19.87
C GLN A 23 13.76 -2.59 19.90
N ASP A 24 13.56 -3.85 20.28
CA ASP A 24 12.23 -4.42 20.46
C ASP A 24 11.39 -3.62 21.46
N ASN A 25 11.96 -3.28 22.62
CA ASN A 25 11.28 -2.51 23.66
C ASN A 25 10.96 -1.07 23.20
N LEU A 26 11.84 -0.44 22.41
CA LEU A 26 11.61 0.89 21.84
C LEU A 26 10.41 0.90 20.90
N SER A 27 10.35 -0.09 19.99
CA SER A 27 9.22 -0.30 19.08
C SER A 27 7.91 -0.54 19.84
N VAL A 28 7.94 -1.40 20.86
CA VAL A 28 6.76 -1.69 21.70
C VAL A 28 6.25 -0.44 22.41
N ILE A 29 7.13 0.39 22.97
CA ILE A 29 6.77 1.67 23.61
C ILE A 29 6.14 2.61 22.58
N LEU A 30 6.78 2.81 21.42
CA LEU A 30 6.27 3.73 20.40
C LEU A 30 4.89 3.30 19.90
N ARG A 31 4.72 2.02 19.58
CA ARG A 31 3.43 1.45 19.17
C ARG A 31 2.36 1.62 20.24
N ARG A 32 2.73 1.40 21.52
CA ARG A 32 1.78 1.57 22.61
C ARG A 32 1.32 3.03 22.74
N VAL A 33 2.25 3.99 22.66
CA VAL A 33 1.92 5.43 22.70
C VAL A 33 1.10 5.84 21.47
N TRP A 34 1.39 5.26 20.30
CA TRP A 34 0.63 5.51 19.06
C TRP A 34 -0.81 5.00 19.13
N CYS A 35 -1.06 3.87 19.84
CA CYS A 35 -2.39 3.26 19.95
C CYS A 35 -3.30 3.89 21.02
N VAL A 36 -2.77 4.78 21.87
CA VAL A 36 -3.54 5.40 22.95
C VAL A 36 -3.41 6.92 22.89
N ASP A 37 -4.44 7.62 23.32
CA ASP A 37 -4.41 9.08 23.33
C ASP A 37 -3.40 9.62 24.35
N GLU A 38 -3.29 8.97 25.52
CA GLU A 38 -2.44 9.37 26.64
C GLU A 38 -1.90 8.15 27.38
N THR A 39 -0.67 8.26 27.85
CA THR A 39 -0.07 7.28 28.79
C THR A 39 0.98 7.98 29.64
N SER A 40 1.62 7.25 30.56
CA SER A 40 2.71 7.76 31.39
C SER A 40 3.86 6.76 31.48
N ARG A 41 5.08 7.25 31.83
CA ARG A 41 6.22 6.34 32.07
C ARG A 41 5.92 5.26 33.09
N ALA A 42 5.09 5.58 34.09
CA ALA A 42 4.72 4.63 35.13
C ALA A 42 3.74 3.55 34.63
N GLU A 43 2.81 3.91 33.77
CA GLU A 43 1.90 2.97 33.11
C GLU A 43 2.64 2.07 32.14
N LEU A 44 3.49 2.63 31.27
CA LEU A 44 4.34 1.85 30.38
C LEU A 44 5.24 0.85 31.14
N ALA A 45 5.84 1.28 32.26
CA ALA A 45 6.65 0.39 33.09
C ALA A 45 5.84 -0.78 33.63
N ARG A 46 4.62 -0.54 34.11
CA ARG A 46 3.71 -1.58 34.64
C ARG A 46 3.22 -2.51 33.54
N GLU A 47 2.79 -1.98 32.40
CA GLU A 47 2.23 -2.76 31.29
C GLU A 47 3.28 -3.65 30.63
N LEU A 48 4.51 -3.14 30.48
CA LEU A 48 5.59 -3.84 29.78
C LEU A 48 6.48 -4.66 30.72
N GLY A 49 6.24 -4.62 32.05
CA GLY A 49 7.08 -5.30 33.02
C GLY A 49 8.52 -4.76 33.12
N LEU A 50 8.72 -3.48 32.77
CA LEU A 50 10.02 -2.82 32.78
C LEU A 50 10.21 -1.96 34.03
N SER A 51 11.48 -1.70 34.40
CA SER A 51 11.76 -0.72 35.44
C SER A 51 11.48 0.71 34.95
N ARG A 52 11.15 1.62 35.88
CA ARG A 52 10.92 3.05 35.56
C ARG A 52 12.14 3.71 34.91
N SER A 53 13.34 3.32 35.32
CA SER A 53 14.59 3.81 34.75
C SER A 53 14.76 3.33 33.30
N ALA A 54 14.48 2.04 33.02
CA ALA A 54 14.54 1.49 31.67
C ALA A 54 13.55 2.19 30.72
N VAL A 55 12.30 2.40 31.15
CA VAL A 55 11.31 3.15 30.35
C VAL A 55 11.79 4.58 30.11
N SER A 56 12.35 5.28 31.11
CA SER A 56 12.87 6.64 30.93
C SER A 56 13.98 6.69 29.89
N THR A 57 14.90 5.72 29.91
CA THR A 57 16.00 5.63 28.90
C THR A 57 15.47 5.33 27.49
N LEU A 58 14.36 4.60 27.35
CA LEU A 58 13.76 4.26 26.06
C LEU A 58 12.85 5.39 25.52
N VAL A 59 12.21 6.15 26.39
CA VAL A 59 11.34 7.27 26.04
C VAL A 59 12.11 8.49 25.56
N GLU A 60 13.29 8.75 26.13
CA GLU A 60 14.13 9.92 25.82
C GLU A 60 14.48 10.06 24.32
N PRO A 61 14.97 9.01 23.62
CA PRO A 61 15.19 9.10 22.18
C PRO A 61 13.95 9.43 21.36
N LEU A 62 12.76 8.94 21.79
CA LEU A 62 11.49 9.21 21.09
C LEU A 62 11.03 10.67 21.28
N LEU A 63 11.27 11.25 22.47
CA LEU A 63 11.04 12.67 22.74
C LEU A 63 12.00 13.56 21.92
N ASN A 64 13.29 13.22 21.94
CA ASN A 64 14.30 13.96 21.18
C ASN A 64 14.06 13.91 19.68
N ALA A 65 13.50 12.80 19.19
CA ALA A 65 13.08 12.64 17.82
C ALA A 65 11.76 13.34 17.49
N GLY A 66 11.03 13.88 18.47
CA GLY A 66 9.73 14.50 18.25
C GLY A 66 8.61 13.56 17.84
N LEU A 67 8.78 12.22 18.00
CA LEU A 67 7.73 11.23 17.73
C LEU A 67 6.69 11.18 18.83
N ILE A 68 7.10 11.50 20.04
CA ILE A 68 6.23 11.66 21.20
C ILE A 68 6.51 12.99 21.86
N GLU A 69 5.54 13.49 22.61
CA GLU A 69 5.66 14.70 23.39
C GLU A 69 5.30 14.43 24.86
N GLU A 70 5.88 15.20 25.75
CA GLU A 70 5.59 15.16 27.17
C GLU A 70 4.90 16.44 27.59
N GLY A 71 3.66 16.34 28.06
CA GLY A 71 2.85 17.50 28.44
C GLY A 71 1.77 17.16 29.45
N GLY A 72 1.29 18.17 30.13
CA GLY A 72 0.20 18.03 31.07
C GLY A 72 0.52 17.26 32.35
N ALA A 73 -0.37 17.37 33.35
CA ALA A 73 -0.32 16.60 34.58
C ALA A 73 -1.46 15.57 34.54
N GLY A 74 -1.12 14.29 34.55
CA GLY A 74 -2.09 13.20 34.59
C GLY A 74 -2.89 13.14 35.90
N HIS A 75 -3.90 12.29 35.95
CA HIS A 75 -4.68 12.03 37.15
C HIS A 75 -3.79 11.42 38.23
N SER A 76 -3.78 12.01 39.42
CA SER A 76 -3.03 11.50 40.57
C SER A 76 -3.88 10.47 41.32
N THR A 77 -3.31 9.30 41.54
CA THR A 77 -3.87 8.24 42.43
C THR A 77 -3.25 8.28 43.82
N GLY A 78 -2.62 9.42 44.19
CA GLY A 78 -1.87 9.61 45.43
C GLY A 78 -0.37 9.77 45.18
N GLY A 79 0.15 10.98 45.28
CA GLY A 79 1.56 11.31 45.05
C GLY A 79 1.76 12.40 43.99
N ARG A 80 3.00 12.60 43.52
CA ARG A 80 3.32 13.58 42.45
C ARG A 80 2.64 13.15 41.16
N LYS A 81 1.88 14.06 40.54
CA LYS A 81 1.17 13.84 39.28
C LYS A 81 2.15 13.35 38.20
N PRO A 82 1.85 12.25 37.49
CA PRO A 82 2.69 11.78 36.40
C PRO A 82 2.63 12.77 35.23
N ARG A 83 3.73 12.90 34.49
CA ARG A 83 3.74 13.59 33.20
C ARG A 83 3.15 12.65 32.14
N ILE A 84 2.28 13.20 31.32
CA ILE A 84 1.62 12.47 30.23
C ILE A 84 2.53 12.43 29.01
N LEU A 85 2.59 11.26 28.38
CA LEU A 85 3.21 11.03 27.09
C LEU A 85 2.09 10.90 26.05
N ARG A 86 2.24 11.61 24.92
CA ARG A 86 1.35 11.55 23.77
C ARG A 86 2.16 11.29 22.51
N PHE A 87 1.57 10.63 21.55
CA PHE A 87 2.12 10.56 20.20
C PHE A 87 2.03 11.94 19.54
N ASN A 88 3.06 12.32 18.79
CA ASN A 88 3.10 13.59 18.06
C ASN A 88 2.92 13.34 16.55
N PRO A 89 1.68 13.27 16.04
CA PRO A 89 1.43 12.95 14.65
C PRO A 89 1.85 14.05 13.68
N GLU A 90 1.88 15.30 14.13
CA GLU A 90 2.14 16.46 13.26
C GLU A 90 3.60 16.89 13.22
N GLY A 91 4.45 16.34 14.09
CA GLY A 91 5.89 16.62 14.12
C GLY A 91 6.64 16.10 12.89
N HIS A 92 5.99 15.21 12.13
CA HIS A 92 6.58 14.61 10.94
C HIS A 92 5.54 14.46 9.83
N PHE A 93 6.03 14.37 8.59
CA PHE A 93 5.24 13.95 7.44
C PHE A 93 5.98 12.89 6.64
N ILE A 94 5.22 12.09 5.90
CA ILE A 94 5.73 11.03 5.05
C ILE A 94 5.24 11.29 3.64
N LEU A 95 6.10 11.07 2.64
CA LEU A 95 5.68 11.08 1.24
C LEU A 95 5.47 9.64 0.78
N GLY A 96 4.37 9.43 0.06
CA GLY A 96 4.07 8.21 -0.65
C GLY A 96 3.97 8.49 -2.15
N VAL A 97 4.75 7.76 -2.94
CA VAL A 97 4.79 7.87 -4.40
C VAL A 97 4.10 6.65 -4.99
N ASP A 98 3.12 6.87 -5.86
CA ASP A 98 2.59 5.84 -6.77
C ASP A 98 3.20 6.07 -8.15
N LEU A 99 4.06 5.16 -8.57
CA LEU A 99 4.61 5.06 -9.91
C LEU A 99 3.66 4.19 -10.74
N GLY A 100 2.50 4.73 -11.08
CA GLY A 100 1.50 4.04 -11.90
C GLY A 100 1.98 3.87 -13.36
N ALA A 101 1.32 3.01 -14.15
CA ALA A 101 1.73 2.83 -15.54
C ALA A 101 1.51 4.07 -16.41
N THR A 102 0.49 4.89 -16.08
CA THR A 102 0.02 6.05 -16.86
C THR A 102 0.15 7.39 -16.12
N HIS A 103 0.66 7.37 -14.89
CA HIS A 103 0.78 8.55 -14.06
C HIS A 103 1.86 8.39 -12.98
N VAL A 104 2.30 9.53 -12.47
CA VAL A 104 3.05 9.62 -11.22
C VAL A 104 2.19 10.41 -10.25
N SER A 105 1.96 9.88 -9.06
CA SER A 105 1.29 10.64 -8.00
C SER A 105 2.09 10.63 -6.70
N VAL A 106 1.98 11.71 -5.93
CA VAL A 106 2.65 11.85 -4.63
C VAL A 106 1.65 12.36 -3.61
N ILE A 107 1.56 11.65 -2.49
CA ILE A 107 0.77 12.03 -1.34
C ILE A 107 1.70 12.39 -0.18
N ALA A 108 1.30 13.38 0.62
CA ALA A 108 1.92 13.64 1.91
C ALA A 108 0.92 13.34 3.02
N ILE A 109 1.33 12.58 4.01
CA ILE A 109 0.51 12.26 5.20
C ILE A 109 1.25 12.63 6.48
N ASP A 110 0.48 12.90 7.56
CA ASP A 110 1.02 12.89 8.92
C ASP A 110 1.14 11.44 9.44
N LEU A 111 1.64 11.29 10.67
CA LEU A 111 1.83 9.95 11.26
C LEU A 111 0.53 9.27 11.72
N ASN A 112 -0.63 9.93 11.60
CA ASN A 112 -1.96 9.35 11.78
C ASN A 112 -2.65 9.02 10.44
N GLY A 113 -1.94 9.18 9.32
CA GLY A 113 -2.48 8.91 7.99
C GLY A 113 -3.34 10.03 7.40
N ASN A 114 -3.44 11.19 8.06
CA ASN A 114 -4.20 12.31 7.52
C ASN A 114 -3.46 12.93 6.34
N VAL A 115 -4.15 13.08 5.22
CA VAL A 115 -3.59 13.66 4.00
C VAL A 115 -3.34 15.15 4.18
N LYS A 116 -2.10 15.58 3.99
CA LYS A 116 -1.63 16.97 4.06
C LYS A 116 -1.42 17.58 2.68
N GLY A 117 -1.26 16.77 1.65
CA GLY A 117 -1.12 17.20 0.27
C GLY A 117 -1.22 16.06 -0.73
N TRP A 118 -1.63 16.37 -1.95
CA TRP A 118 -1.77 15.41 -3.06
C TRP A 118 -1.41 16.09 -4.37
N ARG A 119 -0.59 15.41 -5.16
CA ARG A 119 -0.18 15.85 -6.50
C ARG A 119 -0.22 14.67 -7.46
N VAL A 120 -0.64 14.90 -8.70
CA VAL A 120 -0.66 13.88 -9.75
C VAL A 120 -0.26 14.51 -11.09
N SER A 121 0.42 13.74 -11.92
CA SER A 121 0.80 14.11 -13.27
C SER A 121 0.74 12.89 -14.18
N SER A 122 0.19 13.05 -15.37
CA SER A 122 0.15 12.00 -16.38
C SER A 122 1.54 11.77 -16.96
N CYS A 123 1.91 10.50 -17.14
CA CYS A 123 3.19 10.08 -17.72
C CYS A 123 3.08 8.63 -18.18
N ASP A 124 3.57 8.30 -19.37
CA ASP A 124 3.81 6.92 -19.75
C ASP A 124 5.09 6.42 -19.03
N VAL A 125 4.90 5.94 -17.82
CA VAL A 125 5.99 5.54 -16.93
C VAL A 125 6.83 4.41 -17.52
N ARG A 126 6.22 3.50 -18.26
CA ARG A 126 6.93 2.37 -18.88
C ARG A 126 7.86 2.81 -19.99
N ALA A 127 7.40 3.77 -20.82
CA ALA A 127 8.14 4.26 -21.97
C ALA A 127 9.09 5.43 -21.64
N GLN A 128 8.87 6.15 -20.54
CA GLN A 128 9.54 7.42 -20.23
C GLN A 128 10.15 7.48 -18.82
N PRO A 129 11.14 6.62 -18.49
CA PRO A 129 11.71 6.59 -17.15
C PRO A 129 12.32 7.91 -16.70
N THR A 130 13.04 8.62 -17.58
CA THR A 130 13.64 9.93 -17.28
C THR A 130 12.60 10.99 -16.92
N GLU A 131 11.48 11.03 -17.64
CA GLU A 131 10.39 11.97 -17.38
C GLU A 131 9.67 11.58 -16.06
N ALA A 132 9.44 10.30 -15.84
CA ALA A 132 8.85 9.81 -14.60
C ALA A 132 9.71 10.20 -13.37
N LEU A 133 11.03 10.01 -13.42
CA LEU A 133 11.96 10.43 -12.37
C LEU A 133 11.93 11.97 -12.17
N ARG A 134 11.89 12.73 -13.26
CA ARG A 134 11.77 14.20 -13.17
C ARG A 134 10.48 14.61 -12.47
N LEU A 135 9.37 13.98 -12.80
CA LEU A 135 8.06 14.23 -12.17
C LEU A 135 8.07 13.85 -10.70
N ILE A 136 8.55 12.66 -10.34
CA ILE A 136 8.68 12.26 -8.92
C ILE A 136 9.46 13.33 -8.15
N ASN A 137 10.64 13.70 -8.63
CA ASN A 137 11.49 14.69 -7.96
C ASN A 137 10.79 16.05 -7.81
N SER A 138 10.10 16.52 -8.86
CA SER A 138 9.39 17.79 -8.83
C SER A 138 8.21 17.80 -7.87
N LEU A 139 7.38 16.72 -7.89
CA LEU A 139 6.21 16.61 -7.03
C LEU A 139 6.59 16.42 -5.56
N CYS A 140 7.60 15.61 -5.28
CA CYS A 140 8.15 15.44 -3.93
C CYS A 140 8.70 16.78 -3.40
N GLN A 141 9.53 17.48 -4.19
CA GLN A 141 10.10 18.76 -3.77
C GLN A 141 9.03 19.82 -3.52
N SER A 142 7.98 19.85 -4.34
CA SER A 142 6.84 20.76 -4.13
C SER A 142 6.17 20.55 -2.77
N LEU A 143 5.90 19.29 -2.40
CA LEU A 143 5.28 18.96 -1.11
C LEU A 143 6.25 19.16 0.07
N ILE A 144 7.55 18.88 -0.11
CA ILE A 144 8.56 19.16 0.91
C ILE A 144 8.60 20.65 1.20
N ASN A 145 8.71 21.51 0.17
CA ASN A 145 8.75 22.95 0.33
C ASN A 145 7.49 23.53 1.00
N GLU A 146 6.33 22.91 0.76
CA GLU A 146 5.05 23.34 1.34
C GLU A 146 4.92 22.93 2.81
N LEU A 147 5.42 21.76 3.19
CA LEU A 147 5.14 21.14 4.48
C LEU A 147 6.28 21.24 5.49
N GLN A 148 7.53 21.31 5.03
CA GLN A 148 8.69 21.38 5.90
C GLN A 148 8.79 22.75 6.58
N GLY A 149 9.00 22.73 7.89
CA GLY A 149 9.10 23.95 8.69
C GLY A 149 9.53 23.64 10.12
N PRO A 150 9.59 24.67 10.98
CA PRO A 150 9.89 24.48 12.39
C PRO A 150 8.95 23.45 13.03
N GLY A 151 9.50 22.37 13.55
CA GLY A 151 8.76 21.29 14.21
C GLY A 151 8.04 20.33 13.28
N ARG A 152 8.26 20.39 11.95
CA ARG A 152 7.72 19.44 10.99
C ARG A 152 8.79 18.98 10.01
N VAL A 153 9.15 17.70 10.05
CA VAL A 153 10.26 17.11 9.30
C VAL A 153 9.79 15.95 8.43
N LEU A 154 10.35 15.82 7.22
CA LEU A 154 10.14 14.63 6.39
C LEU A 154 10.75 13.41 7.07
N LEU A 155 9.92 12.41 7.34
CA LEU A 155 10.32 11.15 7.96
C LEU A 155 10.97 10.19 6.96
N GLY A 156 10.43 10.13 5.75
CA GLY A 156 10.88 9.25 4.69
C GLY A 156 9.95 9.28 3.47
N VAL A 157 10.35 8.54 2.44
CA VAL A 157 9.60 8.37 1.20
C VAL A 157 9.32 6.91 0.97
N GLY A 158 8.06 6.56 0.78
CA GLY A 158 7.64 5.26 0.28
C GLY A 158 7.34 5.35 -1.22
N LEU A 159 7.69 4.31 -1.98
CA LEU A 159 7.41 4.26 -3.41
C LEU A 159 6.76 2.92 -3.76
N ALA A 160 5.64 2.98 -4.43
CA ALA A 160 4.94 1.84 -4.99
C ALA A 160 5.16 1.80 -6.50
N ALA A 161 5.58 0.65 -7.04
CA ALA A 161 5.88 0.47 -8.45
C ALA A 161 5.12 -0.72 -9.06
N PRO A 162 4.80 -0.69 -10.38
CA PRO A 162 4.12 -1.77 -11.07
C PRO A 162 5.12 -2.88 -11.46
N SER A 163 5.85 -3.38 -10.47
CA SER A 163 6.91 -4.37 -10.60
C SER A 163 7.06 -5.15 -9.30
N PRO A 164 7.33 -6.45 -9.34
CA PRO A 164 7.79 -7.16 -8.16
C PRO A 164 9.09 -6.53 -7.62
N ILE A 165 9.19 -6.46 -6.30
CA ILE A 165 10.37 -5.93 -5.61
C ILE A 165 11.04 -7.08 -4.84
N SER A 166 12.30 -7.35 -5.15
CA SER A 166 13.11 -8.34 -4.47
C SER A 166 13.87 -7.70 -3.30
N GLU A 167 13.98 -8.40 -2.17
CA GLU A 167 14.78 -7.92 -1.03
C GLU A 167 16.24 -7.65 -1.39
N SER A 168 16.81 -8.45 -2.31
CA SER A 168 18.20 -8.29 -2.76
C SER A 168 18.42 -7.08 -3.67
N GLN A 169 17.35 -6.53 -4.25
CA GLN A 169 17.37 -5.38 -5.16
C GLN A 169 16.20 -4.43 -4.85
N ALA A 170 16.11 -4.04 -3.59
CA ALA A 170 14.96 -3.31 -3.06
C ALA A 170 14.67 -1.95 -3.73
N THR A 171 15.62 -1.39 -4.49
CA THR A 171 15.49 -0.08 -5.17
C THR A 171 15.53 -0.17 -6.69
N LYS A 172 15.56 -1.40 -7.25
CA LYS A 172 15.56 -1.65 -8.69
C LYS A 172 14.29 -2.33 -9.14
N LEU A 173 13.75 -1.87 -10.26
CA LEU A 173 12.58 -2.48 -10.85
C LEU A 173 12.99 -3.68 -11.73
N SER A 174 12.16 -4.71 -11.78
CA SER A 174 12.42 -5.89 -12.59
C SER A 174 12.43 -5.57 -14.08
N PRO A 175 13.52 -5.86 -14.83
CA PRO A 175 13.58 -5.61 -16.27
C PRO A 175 12.54 -6.40 -17.07
N LEU A 176 12.02 -7.50 -16.53
CA LEU A 176 10.95 -8.26 -17.17
C LEU A 176 9.66 -7.45 -17.28
N PHE A 177 9.33 -6.67 -16.28
CA PHE A 177 8.10 -5.87 -16.21
C PHE A 177 8.31 -4.41 -16.66
N MET A 178 9.53 -3.90 -16.43
CA MET A 178 9.92 -2.51 -16.68
C MET A 178 11.26 -2.45 -17.44
N PRO A 179 11.32 -2.91 -18.72
CA PRO A 179 12.60 -3.10 -19.43
C PRO A 179 13.42 -1.82 -19.61
N LEU A 180 12.79 -0.66 -19.79
CA LEU A 180 13.50 0.62 -19.94
C LEU A 180 13.99 1.20 -18.60
N TRP A 181 13.67 0.53 -17.46
CA TRP A 181 14.14 0.91 -16.13
C TRP A 181 15.33 0.08 -15.64
N SER A 182 15.91 -0.77 -16.50
CA SER A 182 17.03 -1.67 -16.15
C SER A 182 18.24 -0.94 -15.55
N ASP A 183 18.52 0.26 -16.04
CA ASP A 183 19.67 1.07 -15.63
C ASP A 183 19.32 2.07 -14.50
N VAL A 184 18.06 2.12 -14.05
CA VAL A 184 17.60 3.01 -13.00
C VAL A 184 17.76 2.35 -11.63
N ASP A 185 18.39 3.06 -10.70
CA ASP A 185 18.39 2.75 -9.28
C ASP A 185 17.69 3.89 -8.53
N LEU A 186 16.48 3.60 -8.03
CA LEU A 186 15.65 4.60 -7.35
C LEU A 186 16.35 5.26 -6.16
N ALA A 187 17.29 4.56 -5.49
CA ALA A 187 18.01 5.14 -4.36
C ALA A 187 18.98 6.25 -4.75
N THR A 188 19.55 6.19 -5.97
CA THR A 188 20.52 7.17 -6.46
C THR A 188 19.92 8.20 -7.40
N ASP A 189 18.89 7.82 -8.16
CA ASP A 189 18.32 8.65 -9.21
C ASP A 189 17.21 9.59 -8.70
N LEU A 190 16.62 9.26 -7.54
CA LEU A 190 15.72 10.17 -6.84
C LEU A 190 16.50 11.20 -6.02
N LYS A 191 16.18 12.48 -6.22
CA LYS A 191 16.79 13.61 -5.52
C LYS A 191 16.13 13.84 -4.17
N LEU A 192 16.23 12.86 -3.28
CA LEU A 192 15.70 12.96 -1.92
C LEU A 192 16.67 13.73 -1.01
N PRO A 193 16.18 14.34 0.08
CA PRO A 193 17.04 14.93 1.09
C PRO A 193 18.10 13.95 1.60
N PRO A 194 19.28 14.41 1.99
CA PRO A 194 20.34 13.54 2.52
C PRO A 194 19.81 12.66 3.68
N ARG A 195 20.17 11.37 3.65
CA ARG A 195 19.74 10.37 4.65
C ARG A 195 18.25 10.12 4.77
N CYS A 196 17.40 10.65 3.85
CA CYS A 196 15.98 10.36 3.80
C CYS A 196 15.78 8.88 3.48
N PRO A 197 15.09 8.09 4.35
CA PRO A 197 14.80 6.69 4.04
C PRO A 197 13.90 6.57 2.84
N LEU A 198 14.23 5.66 1.92
CA LEU A 198 13.39 5.24 0.79
C LEU A 198 13.00 3.79 1.00
N ILE A 199 11.69 3.50 0.95
CA ILE A 199 11.14 2.14 1.01
C ILE A 199 10.31 1.92 -0.25
N VAL A 200 10.65 0.87 -0.99
CA VAL A 200 9.98 0.53 -2.26
C VAL A 200 9.24 -0.79 -2.12
N ASP A 201 8.03 -0.87 -2.66
CA ASP A 201 7.25 -2.10 -2.75
C ASP A 201 6.44 -2.14 -4.05
N ASN A 202 5.83 -3.28 -4.33
CA ASN A 202 4.87 -3.44 -5.41
C ASN A 202 3.60 -2.61 -5.15
N ASP A 203 2.99 -2.10 -6.21
CA ASP A 203 1.82 -1.22 -6.15
C ASP A 203 0.55 -1.90 -5.58
N ALA A 204 0.34 -3.19 -5.86
CA ALA A 204 -0.77 -3.94 -5.27
C ALA A 204 -0.51 -4.26 -3.79
N ASN A 205 0.74 -4.53 -3.40
CA ASN A 205 1.13 -4.69 -2.01
C ASN A 205 0.89 -3.40 -1.21
N ALA A 206 1.28 -2.25 -1.77
CA ALA A 206 1.02 -0.94 -1.18
C ALA A 206 -0.50 -0.70 -1.04
N GLY A 207 -1.29 -1.02 -2.08
CA GLY A 207 -2.75 -0.93 -2.01
C GLY A 207 -3.35 -1.81 -0.92
N ALA A 208 -2.89 -3.05 -0.77
CA ALA A 208 -3.31 -3.96 0.30
C ALA A 208 -2.98 -3.41 1.70
N LEU A 209 -1.78 -2.83 1.85
CA LEU A 209 -1.36 -2.19 3.09
C LEU A 209 -2.24 -0.97 3.43
N ALA A 210 -2.56 -0.14 2.42
CA ALA A 210 -3.46 0.99 2.62
C ALA A 210 -4.84 0.55 3.10
N GLU A 211 -5.42 -0.48 2.48
CA GLU A 211 -6.71 -1.03 2.86
C GLU A 211 -6.72 -1.58 4.29
N MET A 212 -5.66 -2.27 4.69
CA MET A 212 -5.52 -2.80 6.04
C MET A 212 -5.39 -1.68 7.09
N TRP A 213 -4.72 -0.58 6.77
CA TRP A 213 -4.47 0.50 7.74
C TRP A 213 -5.58 1.55 7.75
N TRP A 214 -6.11 1.93 6.60
CA TRP A 214 -6.95 3.11 6.43
C TRP A 214 -8.29 2.84 5.78
N GLY A 215 -8.43 1.70 5.07
CA GLY A 215 -9.60 1.35 4.29
C GLY A 215 -10.50 0.31 4.94
N SER A 216 -11.22 -0.41 4.09
CA SER A 216 -12.20 -1.42 4.47
C SER A 216 -11.58 -2.69 5.07
N GLY A 217 -10.26 -2.85 5.00
CA GLY A 217 -9.52 -3.99 5.57
C GLY A 217 -9.14 -3.87 7.04
N ARG A 218 -9.42 -2.75 7.72
CA ARG A 218 -8.92 -2.40 9.07
C ARG A 218 -9.12 -3.45 10.16
N GLU A 219 -10.21 -4.18 10.14
CA GLU A 219 -10.55 -5.16 11.16
C GLU A 219 -10.22 -6.60 10.76
N SER A 220 -9.64 -6.76 9.57
CA SER A 220 -9.30 -8.07 9.01
C SER A 220 -7.82 -8.36 9.14
N THR A 221 -7.49 -9.62 9.34
CA THR A 221 -6.11 -10.12 9.38
C THR A 221 -5.69 -10.81 8.09
N HIS A 222 -6.66 -11.16 7.25
CA HIS A 222 -6.45 -11.82 5.95
C HIS A 222 -7.27 -11.10 4.89
N ILE A 223 -6.62 -10.34 4.03
CA ILE A 223 -7.26 -9.64 2.92
C ILE A 223 -6.54 -9.92 1.60
N ALA A 224 -7.27 -9.84 0.50
CA ALA A 224 -6.73 -9.76 -0.84
C ALA A 224 -7.15 -8.42 -1.46
N PHE A 225 -6.21 -7.66 -1.94
CA PHE A 225 -6.43 -6.46 -2.73
C PHE A 225 -6.10 -6.77 -4.18
N LEU A 226 -7.03 -6.55 -5.09
CA LEU A 226 -6.83 -6.73 -6.53
C LEU A 226 -6.82 -5.38 -7.21
N LYS A 227 -5.67 -5.00 -7.74
CA LYS A 227 -5.48 -3.76 -8.49
C LYS A 227 -5.77 -4.01 -9.97
N LEU A 228 -6.85 -3.43 -10.48
CA LEU A 228 -7.29 -3.54 -11.88
C LEU A 228 -6.97 -2.24 -12.63
N GLY A 229 -5.94 -2.27 -13.44
CA GLY A 229 -5.46 -1.11 -14.21
C GLY A 229 -4.91 -1.54 -15.56
N THR A 230 -3.77 -0.99 -15.97
CA THR A 230 -3.06 -1.41 -17.21
C THR A 230 -2.76 -2.91 -17.19
N GLY A 231 -2.36 -3.43 -16.03
CA GLY A 231 -2.29 -4.85 -15.71
C GLY A 231 -3.26 -5.22 -14.58
N VAL A 232 -3.11 -6.45 -14.08
CA VAL A 232 -3.82 -6.96 -12.91
C VAL A 232 -2.78 -7.40 -11.89
N GLY A 233 -2.78 -6.76 -10.73
CA GLY A 233 -1.91 -7.11 -9.60
C GLY A 233 -2.73 -7.57 -8.40
N GLY A 234 -2.13 -8.38 -7.54
CA GLY A 234 -2.67 -8.78 -6.26
C GLY A 234 -1.75 -8.41 -5.11
N GLY A 235 -2.29 -7.83 -4.06
CA GLY A 235 -1.60 -7.63 -2.79
C GLY A 235 -2.30 -8.45 -1.71
N PHE A 236 -1.55 -9.27 -1.00
CA PHE A 236 -2.12 -10.17 -0.01
C PHE A 236 -1.63 -9.82 1.40
N VAL A 237 -2.56 -9.78 2.34
CA VAL A 237 -2.24 -9.67 3.76
C VAL A 237 -2.60 -11.00 4.43
N VAL A 238 -1.67 -11.53 5.18
CA VAL A 238 -1.80 -12.77 5.97
C VAL A 238 -1.33 -12.48 7.39
N HIS A 239 -2.18 -12.73 8.36
CA HIS A 239 -1.92 -12.42 9.76
C HIS A 239 -1.55 -10.94 10.03
N GLY A 240 -2.15 -10.02 9.27
CA GLY A 240 -1.89 -8.58 9.41
C GLY A 240 -0.59 -8.10 8.77
N GLU A 241 0.10 -8.94 8.00
CA GLU A 241 1.34 -8.61 7.30
C GLU A 241 1.22 -8.82 5.80
N VAL A 242 1.82 -7.95 4.99
CA VAL A 242 1.84 -8.11 3.53
C VAL A 242 2.66 -9.34 3.17
N PHE A 243 2.02 -10.29 2.48
CA PHE A 243 2.63 -11.53 2.03
C PHE A 243 3.30 -11.36 0.67
N ARG A 244 4.63 -11.30 0.66
CA ARG A 244 5.45 -11.09 -0.55
C ARG A 244 5.94 -12.40 -1.17
N GLY A 245 5.77 -13.53 -0.49
CA GLY A 245 6.36 -14.81 -0.88
C GLY A 245 7.88 -14.82 -0.70
N HIS A 246 8.53 -15.88 -1.21
CA HIS A 246 9.98 -16.07 -1.04
C HIS A 246 10.82 -15.03 -1.81
N SER A 247 10.37 -14.62 -2.99
CA SER A 247 11.15 -13.78 -3.92
C SER A 247 10.47 -12.45 -4.28
N GLY A 248 9.41 -12.05 -3.55
CA GLY A 248 8.64 -10.85 -3.85
C GLY A 248 7.62 -11.01 -5.00
N LEU A 249 7.39 -12.24 -5.48
CA LEU A 249 6.50 -12.54 -6.62
C LEU A 249 5.08 -12.95 -6.21
N ALA A 250 4.78 -13.02 -4.92
CA ALA A 250 3.41 -13.28 -4.50
C ALA A 250 2.50 -12.14 -4.95
N GLY A 251 1.33 -12.48 -5.50
CA GLY A 251 0.38 -11.47 -5.97
C GLY A 251 0.38 -11.25 -7.48
N GLU A 252 1.21 -11.92 -8.26
CA GLU A 252 1.20 -11.86 -9.72
C GLU A 252 -0.03 -12.56 -10.33
N ILE A 253 -1.22 -12.30 -9.76
CA ILE A 253 -2.51 -12.92 -10.13
C ILE A 253 -2.91 -12.61 -11.58
N GLY A 254 -2.45 -11.51 -12.13
CA GLY A 254 -2.66 -11.16 -13.53
C GLY A 254 -2.08 -12.17 -14.51
N HIS A 255 -1.10 -12.96 -14.07
CA HIS A 255 -0.47 -14.02 -14.86
C HIS A 255 -1.03 -15.42 -14.56
N LEU A 256 -2.09 -15.52 -13.74
CA LEU A 256 -2.85 -16.75 -13.60
C LEU A 256 -3.49 -17.11 -14.95
N VAL A 257 -3.16 -18.28 -15.49
CA VAL A 257 -3.74 -18.79 -16.74
C VAL A 257 -5.19 -19.24 -16.46
N ILE A 258 -6.15 -18.51 -17.02
CA ILE A 258 -7.58 -18.82 -16.91
C ILE A 258 -8.13 -19.51 -18.16
N ASN A 259 -7.39 -19.43 -19.29
CA ASN A 259 -7.72 -20.10 -20.54
C ASN A 259 -6.41 -20.44 -21.30
N PRO A 260 -5.94 -21.71 -21.28
CA PRO A 260 -4.67 -22.09 -21.94
C PRO A 260 -4.62 -21.81 -23.45
N GLU A 261 -5.79 -21.78 -24.12
CA GLU A 261 -5.92 -21.49 -25.56
C GLU A 261 -6.12 -19.99 -25.86
N GLY A 262 -6.05 -19.13 -24.82
CA GLY A 262 -6.29 -17.69 -24.96
C GLY A 262 -5.13 -16.92 -25.59
N ASP A 263 -5.24 -15.59 -25.56
CA ASP A 263 -4.28 -14.67 -26.17
C ASP A 263 -2.89 -14.73 -25.51
N PRO A 264 -1.81 -14.46 -26.29
CA PRO A 264 -0.46 -14.39 -25.73
C PRO A 264 -0.34 -13.26 -24.70
N CYS A 265 0.35 -13.55 -23.59
CA CYS A 265 0.66 -12.62 -22.52
C CYS A 265 2.11 -12.16 -22.60
N VAL A 266 2.40 -10.95 -22.12
CA VAL A 266 3.76 -10.38 -22.03
C VAL A 266 4.72 -11.24 -21.19
N CYS A 267 4.20 -12.10 -20.28
CA CYS A 267 5.00 -13.02 -19.47
C CYS A 267 5.47 -14.26 -20.24
N GLY A 268 5.09 -14.41 -21.50
CA GLY A 268 5.42 -15.57 -22.35
C GLY A 268 4.39 -16.71 -22.30
N LEU A 269 3.41 -16.68 -21.40
CA LEU A 269 2.30 -17.62 -21.35
C LEU A 269 1.14 -17.17 -22.22
N ARG A 270 0.08 -17.99 -22.30
CA ARG A 270 -1.17 -17.66 -23.00
C ARG A 270 -2.35 -17.69 -22.04
N GLY A 271 -3.36 -16.84 -22.31
CA GLY A 271 -4.63 -16.84 -21.59
C GLY A 271 -4.53 -16.44 -20.13
N CYS A 272 -3.55 -15.62 -19.78
CA CYS A 272 -3.44 -15.02 -18.46
C CYS A 272 -4.61 -14.09 -18.17
N LEU A 273 -5.02 -13.94 -16.91
CA LEU A 273 -6.11 -13.04 -16.50
C LEU A 273 -5.92 -11.61 -17.06
N ALA A 274 -4.70 -11.09 -17.09
CA ALA A 274 -4.41 -9.76 -17.59
C ALA A 274 -4.75 -9.58 -19.09
N THR A 275 -4.81 -10.64 -19.89
CA THR A 275 -5.22 -10.59 -21.30
C THR A 275 -6.75 -10.49 -21.49
N TYR A 276 -7.51 -10.55 -20.40
CA TYR A 276 -8.98 -10.41 -20.39
C TYR A 276 -9.46 -9.19 -19.60
N VAL A 277 -8.75 -8.83 -18.51
CA VAL A 277 -9.20 -7.81 -17.56
C VAL A 277 -8.29 -6.57 -17.54
N GLY A 278 -7.07 -6.65 -18.09
CA GLY A 278 -6.19 -5.49 -18.22
C GLY A 278 -6.75 -4.44 -19.18
N SER A 279 -6.50 -3.17 -18.90
CA SER A 279 -7.06 -2.03 -19.66
C SER A 279 -6.88 -2.16 -21.18
N GLY A 280 -5.69 -2.58 -21.63
CA GLY A 280 -5.42 -2.76 -23.06
C GLY A 280 -6.31 -3.82 -23.72
N ALA A 281 -6.55 -4.94 -23.01
CA ALA A 281 -7.44 -6.00 -23.50
C ALA A 281 -8.89 -5.52 -23.59
N LEU A 282 -9.38 -4.83 -22.55
CA LEU A 282 -10.74 -4.26 -22.53
C LEU A 282 -10.98 -3.27 -23.65
N LEU A 283 -10.05 -2.33 -23.85
CA LEU A 283 -10.16 -1.34 -24.91
C LEU A 283 -10.09 -1.97 -26.31
N SER A 284 -9.21 -2.95 -26.52
CA SER A 284 -9.14 -3.73 -27.76
C SER A 284 -10.45 -4.44 -28.05
N LYS A 285 -11.02 -5.10 -27.05
CA LYS A 285 -12.32 -5.80 -27.16
C LYS A 285 -13.46 -4.83 -27.47
N ALA A 286 -13.54 -3.71 -26.74
CA ALA A 286 -14.56 -2.68 -26.97
C ALA A 286 -14.53 -2.16 -28.42
N ARG A 287 -13.34 -1.84 -28.92
CA ARG A 287 -13.14 -1.39 -30.30
C ARG A 287 -13.53 -2.47 -31.33
N SER A 288 -13.23 -3.73 -31.07
CA SER A 288 -13.60 -4.83 -31.98
C SER A 288 -15.10 -5.07 -32.07
N LEU A 289 -15.85 -4.77 -31.01
CA LEU A 289 -17.30 -4.91 -30.95
C LEU A 289 -18.05 -3.68 -31.49
N SER A 290 -17.37 -2.53 -31.63
CA SER A 290 -17.96 -1.32 -32.14
C SER A 290 -18.19 -1.40 -33.65
N THR A 291 -19.41 -1.01 -34.09
CA THR A 291 -19.76 -0.94 -35.50
C THR A 291 -18.92 0.16 -36.22
N GLY A 292 -18.19 -0.24 -37.27
CA GLY A 292 -17.37 0.68 -38.04
C GLY A 292 -15.89 0.77 -37.68
N GLY A 293 -15.46 0.05 -36.63
CA GLY A 293 -14.05 -0.05 -36.22
C GLY A 293 -13.43 1.29 -35.75
N ASP A 294 -14.27 2.20 -35.26
CA ASP A 294 -13.81 3.50 -34.77
C ASP A 294 -12.99 3.35 -33.49
N THR A 295 -11.68 3.48 -33.64
CA THR A 295 -10.73 3.37 -32.52
C THR A 295 -10.75 4.57 -31.58
N SER A 296 -11.46 5.66 -31.93
CA SER A 296 -11.54 6.88 -31.11
C SER A 296 -12.59 6.81 -30.00
N LEU A 297 -13.56 5.86 -30.07
CA LEU A 297 -14.68 5.76 -29.14
C LEU A 297 -14.26 5.46 -27.71
N TYR A 298 -13.19 4.66 -27.48
CA TYR A 298 -12.71 4.30 -26.15
C TYR A 298 -11.20 4.53 -26.07
N PRO A 299 -10.75 5.79 -25.89
CA PRO A 299 -9.32 6.12 -25.84
C PRO A 299 -8.64 5.57 -24.59
N ASN A 300 -9.37 5.46 -23.47
CA ASN A 300 -8.90 4.97 -22.17
C ASN A 300 -10.03 4.30 -21.38
N VAL A 301 -9.71 3.74 -20.23
CA VAL A 301 -10.69 3.02 -19.36
C VAL A 301 -11.73 3.97 -18.77
N GLU A 302 -11.35 5.19 -18.47
CA GLU A 302 -12.25 6.22 -17.95
C GLU A 302 -13.36 6.54 -18.96
N ALA A 303 -13.01 6.64 -20.26
CA ALA A 303 -13.99 6.81 -21.33
C ALA A 303 -14.92 5.58 -21.47
N LEU A 304 -14.37 4.37 -21.35
CA LEU A 304 -15.17 3.13 -21.37
C LEU A 304 -16.16 3.09 -20.19
N ILE A 305 -15.74 3.50 -18.99
CA ILE A 305 -16.59 3.56 -17.81
C ILE A 305 -17.65 4.67 -17.94
N THR A 306 -17.29 5.81 -18.55
CA THR A 306 -18.26 6.88 -18.84
C THR A 306 -19.34 6.38 -19.79
N ALA A 307 -18.96 5.73 -20.89
CA ALA A 307 -19.89 5.12 -21.84
C ALA A 307 -20.79 4.05 -21.16
N LEU A 308 -20.21 3.23 -20.25
CA LEU A 308 -21.00 2.28 -19.46
C LEU A 308 -22.08 2.99 -18.63
N ARG A 309 -21.74 4.10 -17.97
CA ARG A 309 -22.69 4.90 -17.16
C ARG A 309 -23.79 5.55 -18.02
N GLU A 310 -23.47 5.87 -19.28
CA GLU A 310 -24.41 6.40 -20.29
C GLU A 310 -25.27 5.29 -20.94
N GLY A 311 -25.04 4.02 -20.59
CA GLY A 311 -25.84 2.88 -21.05
C GLY A 311 -25.36 2.23 -22.33
N ASP A 312 -24.11 2.52 -22.77
CA ASP A 312 -23.51 1.92 -23.97
C ASP A 312 -23.50 0.38 -23.89
N PRO A 313 -24.09 -0.33 -24.86
CA PRO A 313 -24.22 -1.79 -24.82
C PRO A 313 -22.85 -2.49 -25.01
N VAL A 314 -21.92 -1.90 -25.75
CA VAL A 314 -20.56 -2.45 -25.97
C VAL A 314 -19.78 -2.37 -24.67
N ALA A 315 -19.76 -1.20 -24.01
CA ALA A 315 -19.10 -1.01 -22.72
C ALA A 315 -19.66 -1.98 -21.69
N ARG A 316 -20.99 -2.13 -21.62
CA ARG A 316 -21.64 -3.09 -20.72
C ARG A 316 -21.21 -4.53 -20.99
N ALA A 317 -21.19 -4.98 -22.26
CA ALA A 317 -20.78 -6.33 -22.61
C ALA A 317 -19.32 -6.61 -22.21
N VAL A 318 -18.42 -5.68 -22.47
CA VAL A 318 -16.99 -5.78 -22.15
C VAL A 318 -16.76 -5.87 -20.63
N ILE A 319 -17.43 -5.01 -19.85
CA ILE A 319 -17.29 -5.00 -18.39
C ILE A 319 -17.92 -6.25 -17.76
N THR A 320 -19.04 -6.76 -18.30
CA THR A 320 -19.66 -8.01 -17.85
C THR A 320 -18.70 -9.18 -18.07
N GLU A 321 -18.13 -9.33 -19.28
CA GLU A 321 -17.16 -10.39 -19.59
C GLU A 321 -15.90 -10.29 -18.69
N ALA A 322 -15.41 -9.09 -18.43
CA ALA A 322 -14.31 -8.85 -17.49
C ALA A 322 -14.64 -9.34 -16.08
N GLY A 323 -15.84 -9.05 -15.58
CA GLY A 323 -16.32 -9.54 -14.28
C GLY A 323 -16.37 -11.06 -14.20
N GLU A 324 -16.85 -11.73 -15.27
CA GLU A 324 -16.87 -13.20 -15.34
C GLU A 324 -15.47 -13.81 -15.29
N HIS A 325 -14.50 -13.25 -16.04
CA HIS A 325 -13.11 -13.72 -16.00
C HIS A 325 -12.46 -13.47 -14.64
N LEU A 326 -12.71 -12.31 -14.05
CA LEU A 326 -12.25 -12.00 -12.69
C LEU A 326 -12.83 -12.98 -11.66
N GLY A 327 -14.11 -13.38 -11.82
CA GLY A 327 -14.77 -14.39 -10.99
C GLY A 327 -14.07 -15.74 -11.00
N LEU A 328 -13.50 -16.17 -12.15
CA LEU A 328 -12.71 -17.41 -12.23
C LEU A 328 -11.41 -17.32 -11.40
N ALA A 329 -10.70 -16.20 -11.52
CA ALA A 329 -9.46 -15.98 -10.77
C ALA A 329 -9.72 -15.87 -9.27
N VAL A 330 -10.80 -15.17 -8.89
CA VAL A 330 -11.22 -15.01 -7.48
C VAL A 330 -11.65 -16.35 -6.89
N ALA A 331 -12.29 -17.25 -7.65
CA ALA A 331 -12.62 -18.60 -7.18
C ALA A 331 -11.35 -19.40 -6.81
N GLY A 332 -10.31 -19.32 -7.64
CA GLY A 332 -9.00 -19.90 -7.33
C GLY A 332 -8.36 -19.29 -6.08
N LEU A 333 -8.39 -17.96 -5.97
CA LEU A 333 -7.86 -17.24 -4.80
C LEU A 333 -8.58 -17.62 -3.50
N LEU A 334 -9.90 -17.73 -3.52
CA LEU A 334 -10.69 -18.19 -2.38
C LEU A 334 -10.30 -19.60 -1.93
N SER A 335 -10.02 -20.49 -2.90
CA SER A 335 -9.63 -21.87 -2.60
C SER A 335 -8.23 -21.99 -2.00
N ILE A 336 -7.31 -21.08 -2.34
CA ILE A 336 -5.90 -21.11 -1.90
C ILE A 336 -5.71 -20.31 -0.62
N MET A 337 -6.29 -19.11 -0.55
CA MET A 337 -5.99 -18.12 0.49
C MET A 337 -7.12 -17.92 1.49
N ASN A 338 -8.37 -18.12 1.06
CA ASN A 338 -9.59 -17.89 1.86
C ASN A 338 -9.55 -16.57 2.66
N PRO A 339 -9.37 -15.41 2.02
CA PRO A 339 -9.28 -14.14 2.73
C PRO A 339 -10.63 -13.74 3.33
N GLU A 340 -10.61 -12.95 4.40
CA GLU A 340 -11.81 -12.38 5.02
C GLU A 340 -12.49 -11.36 4.08
N ARG A 341 -11.69 -10.61 3.32
CA ARG A 341 -12.16 -9.60 2.36
C ARG A 341 -11.35 -9.65 1.08
N ILE A 342 -12.05 -9.41 -0.03
CA ILE A 342 -11.44 -9.16 -1.34
C ILE A 342 -11.84 -7.73 -1.75
N LEU A 343 -10.84 -6.88 -1.90
CA LEU A 343 -11.01 -5.46 -2.19
C LEU A 343 -10.52 -5.18 -3.60
N ILE A 344 -11.37 -4.59 -4.43
CA ILE A 344 -11.08 -4.32 -5.83
C ILE A 344 -10.74 -2.82 -5.97
N GLY A 345 -9.52 -2.53 -6.40
CA GLY A 345 -9.05 -1.17 -6.66
C GLY A 345 -8.53 -0.97 -8.07
N GLY A 346 -8.05 0.22 -8.37
CA GLY A 346 -7.60 0.63 -9.70
C GLY A 346 -8.74 1.18 -10.58
N ALA A 347 -8.40 1.68 -11.78
CA ALA A 347 -9.34 2.41 -12.62
C ALA A 347 -10.62 1.61 -12.97
N LEU A 348 -10.48 0.30 -13.22
CA LEU A 348 -11.64 -0.54 -13.56
C LEU A 348 -12.61 -0.73 -12.39
N ALA A 349 -12.17 -0.56 -11.15
CA ALA A 349 -13.03 -0.66 -9.98
C ALA A 349 -14.19 0.37 -9.99
N GLU A 350 -14.03 1.48 -10.72
CA GLU A 350 -15.06 2.49 -10.90
C GLU A 350 -16.29 2.01 -11.68
N ALA A 351 -16.21 0.86 -12.36
CA ALA A 351 -17.37 0.20 -12.94
C ALA A 351 -18.36 -0.34 -11.88
N GLY A 352 -17.90 -0.46 -10.61
CA GLY A 352 -18.75 -0.79 -9.47
C GLY A 352 -19.50 -2.11 -9.65
N GLU A 353 -20.82 -2.09 -9.41
CA GLU A 353 -21.67 -3.28 -9.50
C GLU A 353 -21.75 -3.86 -10.92
N ALA A 354 -21.52 -3.09 -11.97
CA ALA A 354 -21.47 -3.62 -13.32
C ALA A 354 -20.33 -4.64 -13.53
N LEU A 355 -19.24 -4.51 -12.76
CA LEU A 355 -18.14 -5.47 -12.70
C LEU A 355 -18.37 -6.53 -11.62
N LEU A 356 -18.84 -6.13 -10.43
CA LEU A 356 -18.94 -7.02 -9.28
C LEU A 356 -20.09 -8.03 -9.39
N HIS A 357 -21.19 -7.66 -10.03
CA HIS A 357 -22.33 -8.57 -10.19
C HIS A 357 -21.98 -9.80 -11.03
N PRO A 358 -21.45 -9.68 -12.27
CA PRO A 358 -21.04 -10.86 -13.05
C PRO A 358 -19.89 -11.65 -12.39
N LEU A 359 -18.98 -10.98 -11.66
CA LEU A 359 -17.98 -11.65 -10.85
C LEU A 359 -18.63 -12.57 -9.81
N ARG A 360 -19.58 -12.05 -9.03
CA ARG A 360 -20.29 -12.83 -7.99
C ARG A 360 -21.11 -13.94 -8.59
N ASP A 361 -21.82 -13.72 -9.70
CA ASP A 361 -22.60 -14.73 -10.41
C ASP A 361 -21.71 -15.90 -10.88
N ARG A 362 -20.52 -15.57 -11.35
CA ARG A 362 -19.53 -16.59 -11.76
C ARG A 362 -19.04 -17.42 -10.58
N LEU A 363 -18.84 -16.81 -9.42
CA LEU A 363 -18.51 -17.51 -8.18
C LEU A 363 -19.64 -18.43 -7.74
N LEU A 364 -20.90 -17.96 -7.77
CA LEU A 364 -22.06 -18.72 -7.39
C LEU A 364 -22.23 -20.00 -8.22
N SER A 365 -21.86 -19.95 -9.49
CA SER A 365 -22.00 -21.09 -10.40
C SER A 365 -20.94 -22.17 -10.24
N ARG A 366 -19.81 -21.92 -9.53
CA ARG A 366 -18.64 -22.80 -9.54
C ARG A 366 -17.95 -23.04 -8.20
N SER A 367 -18.44 -22.48 -7.10
CA SER A 367 -17.70 -22.51 -5.84
C SER A 367 -18.48 -23.19 -4.72
N LEU A 368 -17.80 -24.08 -3.98
CA LEU A 368 -18.26 -24.64 -2.70
C LEU A 368 -18.42 -23.56 -1.61
N TRP A 369 -17.84 -22.37 -1.83
CA TRP A 369 -17.72 -21.27 -0.87
C TRP A 369 -18.80 -20.19 -1.02
N THR A 370 -19.83 -20.45 -1.76
CA THR A 370 -20.82 -19.53 -2.29
C THR A 370 -21.53 -18.64 -1.26
N ALA A 371 -21.86 -19.18 -0.10
CA ALA A 371 -22.73 -18.47 0.85
C ALA A 371 -21.99 -17.49 1.77
N LEU A 372 -20.70 -17.69 2.00
CA LEU A 372 -19.92 -16.95 2.99
C LEU A 372 -19.02 -15.86 2.39
N SER A 373 -18.67 -15.97 1.11
CA SER A 373 -17.60 -15.17 0.49
C SER A 373 -18.08 -13.97 -0.33
N THR A 374 -19.27 -14.01 -0.91
CA THR A 374 -19.77 -12.99 -1.84
C THR A 374 -20.01 -11.63 -1.17
N SER A 375 -20.47 -11.62 0.09
CA SER A 375 -20.69 -10.38 0.85
C SER A 375 -19.39 -9.64 1.23
N ARG A 376 -18.24 -10.29 1.06
CA ARG A 376 -16.91 -9.76 1.42
C ARG A 376 -16.14 -9.22 0.22
N ILE A 377 -16.69 -9.30 -1.00
CA ILE A 377 -16.08 -8.75 -2.21
C ILE A 377 -16.68 -7.38 -2.47
N GLN A 378 -15.84 -6.35 -2.44
CA GLN A 378 -16.27 -4.96 -2.58
C GLN A 378 -15.20 -4.10 -3.28
N VAL A 379 -15.61 -2.94 -3.76
CA VAL A 379 -14.70 -1.93 -4.28
C VAL A 379 -13.96 -1.26 -3.13
N SER A 380 -12.69 -0.91 -3.35
CA SER A 380 -11.88 -0.09 -2.46
C SER A 380 -12.49 1.30 -2.28
N GLU A 381 -12.57 1.77 -1.04
CA GLU A 381 -13.05 3.11 -0.72
C GLU A 381 -11.94 4.18 -0.79
N LEU A 382 -10.67 3.75 -0.88
CA LEU A 382 -9.52 4.67 -0.91
C LEU A 382 -9.30 5.34 -2.28
N GLY A 383 -9.92 4.80 -3.34
CA GLY A 383 -9.88 5.38 -4.69
C GLY A 383 -8.45 5.52 -5.24
N GLU A 384 -8.22 6.56 -6.04
CA GLU A 384 -6.94 6.83 -6.72
C GLU A 384 -5.77 7.04 -5.76
N ARG A 385 -6.03 7.47 -4.51
CA ARG A 385 -4.98 7.76 -3.52
C ARG A 385 -4.49 6.53 -2.79
N GLY A 386 -5.21 5.40 -2.90
CA GLY A 386 -4.96 4.20 -2.11
C GLY A 386 -3.53 3.67 -2.22
N VAL A 387 -2.99 3.58 -3.43
CA VAL A 387 -1.63 3.08 -3.67
C VAL A 387 -0.57 4.01 -3.09
N ALA A 388 -0.67 5.32 -3.35
CA ALA A 388 0.25 6.31 -2.79
C ALA A 388 0.17 6.37 -1.25
N LEU A 389 -1.04 6.26 -0.69
CA LEU A 389 -1.27 6.18 0.75
C LEU A 389 -0.60 4.93 1.34
N GLY A 390 -0.71 3.79 0.66
CA GLY A 390 -0.03 2.56 1.03
C GLY A 390 1.49 2.67 0.96
N ALA A 391 2.01 3.32 -0.06
CA ALA A 391 3.45 3.62 -0.17
C ALA A 391 3.93 4.46 1.03
N ALA A 392 3.22 5.51 1.41
CA ALA A 392 3.54 6.26 2.62
C ALA A 392 3.44 5.39 3.89
N THR A 393 2.47 4.49 3.94
CA THR A 393 2.25 3.58 5.07
C THR A 393 3.39 2.59 5.26
N LEU A 394 4.12 2.19 4.20
CA LEU A 394 5.35 1.38 4.31
C LEU A 394 6.38 2.05 5.22
N VAL A 395 6.55 3.36 5.07
CA VAL A 395 7.48 4.15 5.90
C VAL A 395 6.97 4.23 7.34
N LEU A 396 5.69 4.51 7.54
CA LEU A 396 5.08 4.56 8.87
C LEU A 396 5.20 3.22 9.60
N GLN A 397 4.87 2.11 8.92
CA GLN A 397 5.01 0.76 9.46
C GLN A 397 6.46 0.46 9.86
N SER A 398 7.41 0.82 9.01
CA SER A 398 8.85 0.66 9.28
C SER A 398 9.31 1.52 10.46
N ALA A 399 8.84 2.76 10.57
CA ALA A 399 9.18 3.67 11.66
C ALA A 399 8.63 3.19 13.01
N LEU A 400 7.42 2.65 13.02
CA LEU A 400 6.83 2.04 14.22
C LEU A 400 7.49 0.70 14.61
N ALA A 401 8.00 -0.05 13.63
CA ALA A 401 8.70 -1.31 13.87
C ALA A 401 10.17 -1.11 14.27
N HIS A 402 10.84 -0.16 13.66
CA HIS A 402 12.28 0.09 13.77
C HIS A 402 12.60 1.58 13.93
N PRO A 403 12.09 2.26 14.97
CA PRO A 403 12.24 3.71 15.12
C PRO A 403 13.69 4.18 15.12
N GLU A 404 14.61 3.34 15.59
CA GLU A 404 16.05 3.64 15.63
C GLU A 404 16.68 3.90 14.24
N ARG A 405 16.09 3.36 13.17
CA ARG A 405 16.57 3.60 11.80
C ARG A 405 16.30 5.03 11.33
N PHE A 406 15.33 5.67 11.92
CA PHE A 406 14.88 7.00 11.58
C PHE A 406 15.54 8.09 12.45
N PHE A 407 16.11 7.76 13.64
CA PHE A 407 16.77 8.73 14.51
C PHE A 407 17.99 9.42 13.88
N ARG A 408 18.74 8.72 13.01
CA ARG A 408 19.92 9.27 12.34
C ARG A 408 19.57 10.34 11.29
N ALA A 409 18.34 10.33 10.79
CA ALA A 409 17.85 11.37 9.88
C ALA A 409 17.60 12.71 10.58
N TRP A 410 17.50 12.72 11.93
CA TRP A 410 17.08 13.88 12.74
C TRP A 410 18.18 14.52 13.58
N SER A 411 19.37 13.88 13.68
CA SER A 411 20.41 14.32 14.60
C SER A 411 21.23 15.54 14.12
N ASP A 412 21.07 15.96 12.88
CA ASP A 412 21.74 17.16 12.35
C ASP A 412 20.69 18.07 11.72
N PRO A 413 20.28 19.17 12.38
CA PRO A 413 19.55 20.24 11.69
C PRO A 413 20.50 20.86 10.65
N VAL A 414 20.03 20.91 9.39
CA VAL A 414 20.70 21.66 8.31
C VAL A 414 20.61 23.14 8.59
#